data_19ad1469801ced60a7f670f83eb8474c
#
_entry.id   19ad1469801ced60a7f670f83eb8474c
#
_cell.length_a   1.000
_cell.length_b   1.000
_cell.length_c   1.000
_cell.angle_alpha   90.00
_cell.angle_beta   90.00
_cell.angle_gamma   90.00
#
_symmetry.space_group_name_H-M   'P 1'
#
loop_
_entity.id
_entity.type
_entity.pdbx_description
1 polymer ?
#
loop_
_entity_poly.entity_id
_entity_poly.type
_entity_poly.pdbx_seq_one_letter_code
_entity_poly.pdbx_strand_id
1 'polypeptide(L)'
;MAKSKNKRTDKSRINNKKAWQVILNILSSIVASIVVMMTVVYIVGGIIVDREINKRSVSDTTEQANMTSYLKNKYDQDFEVEKPSCNGGAFGISCVWSADAYPESDKSIKVHISRGDNQTKYSDDYVVRTWQKEQTAKIQPKVREIFKDMPVD
;
A
#
# COMPACT_ATOMS: atom_id res chain seq x y z
N MET A 1 -56.44 2.52 -65.03
CA MET A 1 -55.31 3.33 -64.55
C MET A 1 -55.07 3.12 -63.05
N ALA A 2 -54.49 1.99 -62.62
CA ALA A 2 -54.27 1.70 -61.18
C ALA A 2 -53.01 0.87 -60.84
N LYS A 3 -51.94 0.87 -61.66
CA LYS A 3 -50.71 0.09 -61.40
C LYS A 3 -49.45 0.91 -61.08
N SER A 4 -49.52 2.22 -60.97
CA SER A 4 -48.34 3.07 -60.78
C SER A 4 -47.98 3.42 -59.31
N LYS A 5 -48.90 3.31 -58.37
CA LYS A 5 -48.68 3.70 -56.96
C LYS A 5 -47.90 2.70 -56.11
N ASN A 6 -47.89 1.41 -56.48
CA ASN A 6 -47.28 0.34 -55.62
C ASN A 6 -45.75 0.22 -55.75
N LYS A 7 -45.16 0.70 -56.82
CA LYS A 7 -43.70 0.61 -57.06
C LYS A 7 -42.83 1.62 -56.29
N ARG A 8 -43.42 2.74 -55.86
CA ARG A 8 -42.71 3.80 -55.10
C ARG A 8 -42.57 3.50 -53.60
N THR A 9 -43.55 2.87 -53.02
CA THR A 9 -43.54 2.48 -51.60
C THR A 9 -42.58 1.34 -51.29
N ASP A 10 -42.35 0.42 -52.23
CA ASP A 10 -41.43 -0.69 -52.05
C ASP A 10 -39.95 -0.28 -52.10
N LYS A 11 -39.62 0.68 -52.95
CA LYS A 11 -38.24 1.21 -53.08
C LYS A 11 -37.80 2.01 -51.84
N SER A 12 -38.70 2.72 -51.15
CA SER A 12 -38.41 3.45 -49.89
C SER A 12 -38.23 2.50 -48.73
N ARG A 13 -38.96 1.38 -48.63
CA ARG A 13 -38.81 0.36 -47.60
C ARG A 13 -37.48 -0.38 -47.70
N ILE A 14 -37.04 -0.69 -48.91
CA ILE A 14 -35.76 -1.38 -49.16
C ILE A 14 -34.58 -0.49 -48.82
N ASN A 15 -34.64 0.83 -49.14
CA ASN A 15 -33.60 1.77 -48.78
C ASN A 15 -33.48 1.99 -47.25
N ASN A 16 -34.61 2.02 -46.54
CA ASN A 16 -34.58 2.12 -45.07
C ASN A 16 -33.99 0.88 -44.42
N LYS A 17 -34.25 -0.33 -44.89
CA LYS A 17 -33.64 -1.58 -44.36
C LYS A 17 -32.13 -1.58 -44.55
N LYS A 18 -31.60 -1.17 -45.69
CA LYS A 18 -30.16 -1.07 -45.93
C LYS A 18 -29.51 0.01 -45.07
N ALA A 19 -30.12 1.14 -44.86
CA ALA A 19 -29.64 2.19 -43.99
C ALA A 19 -29.57 1.71 -42.51
N TRP A 20 -30.59 1.01 -42.03
CA TRP A 20 -30.59 0.40 -40.69
C TRP A 20 -29.48 -0.66 -40.52
N GLN A 21 -29.21 -1.48 -41.51
CA GLN A 21 -28.11 -2.47 -41.45
C GLN A 21 -26.73 -1.76 -41.35
N VAL A 22 -26.53 -0.69 -42.10
CA VAL A 22 -25.28 0.09 -42.02
C VAL A 22 -25.11 0.73 -40.62
N ILE A 23 -26.16 1.31 -40.06
CA ILE A 23 -26.15 1.89 -38.73
C ILE A 23 -25.84 0.84 -37.66
N LEU A 24 -26.47 -0.34 -37.72
CA LEU A 24 -26.21 -1.46 -36.80
C LEU A 24 -24.78 -1.97 -36.89
N ASN A 25 -24.20 -2.06 -38.09
CA ASN A 25 -22.80 -2.47 -38.24
C ASN A 25 -21.82 -1.44 -37.68
N ILE A 26 -22.10 -0.14 -37.86
CA ILE A 26 -21.27 0.93 -37.26
C ILE A 26 -21.36 0.89 -35.73
N LEU A 27 -22.57 0.76 -35.17
CA LEU A 27 -22.77 0.65 -33.73
C LEU A 27 -22.06 -0.59 -33.15
N SER A 28 -22.16 -1.72 -33.79
CA SER A 28 -21.46 -2.95 -33.37
C SER A 28 -19.96 -2.79 -33.42
N SER A 29 -19.40 -2.12 -34.42
CA SER A 29 -17.97 -1.84 -34.51
C SER A 29 -17.48 -0.91 -33.40
N ILE A 30 -18.27 0.10 -33.05
CA ILE A 30 -17.94 1.01 -31.94
C ILE A 30 -17.94 0.26 -30.60
N VAL A 31 -18.95 -0.53 -30.33
CA VAL A 31 -19.03 -1.35 -29.10
C VAL A 31 -17.85 -2.31 -29.00
N ALA A 32 -17.53 -3.02 -30.09
CA ALA A 32 -16.38 -3.92 -30.12
C ALA A 32 -15.07 -3.19 -29.82
N SER A 33 -14.87 -1.99 -30.38
CA SER A 33 -13.68 -1.17 -30.12
C SER A 33 -13.58 -0.75 -28.65
N ILE A 34 -14.68 -0.35 -28.03
CA ILE A 34 -14.72 0.02 -26.61
C ILE A 34 -14.36 -1.18 -25.72
N VAL A 35 -14.89 -2.38 -26.01
CA VAL A 35 -14.58 -3.59 -25.24
C VAL A 35 -13.09 -3.94 -25.34
N VAL A 36 -12.49 -3.85 -26.53
CA VAL A 36 -11.06 -4.09 -26.71
C VAL A 36 -10.22 -3.07 -25.92
N MET A 37 -10.57 -1.78 -25.98
CA MET A 37 -9.87 -0.76 -25.21
C MET A 37 -9.96 -1.01 -23.70
N MET A 38 -11.14 -1.36 -23.18
CA MET A 38 -11.33 -1.68 -21.75
C MET A 38 -10.49 -2.89 -21.33
N THR A 39 -10.43 -3.93 -22.13
CA THR A 39 -9.61 -5.13 -21.83
C THR A 39 -8.11 -4.79 -21.81
N VAL A 40 -7.62 -3.97 -22.74
CA VAL A 40 -6.23 -3.53 -22.76
C VAL A 40 -5.89 -2.72 -21.51
N VAL A 41 -6.74 -1.76 -21.13
CA VAL A 41 -6.55 -0.95 -19.92
C VAL A 41 -6.53 -1.84 -18.67
N TYR A 42 -7.41 -2.83 -18.59
CA TYR A 42 -7.45 -3.77 -17.46
C TYR A 42 -6.16 -4.61 -17.36
N ILE A 43 -5.68 -5.17 -18.47
CA ILE A 43 -4.46 -5.98 -18.51
C ILE A 43 -3.24 -5.14 -18.17
N VAL A 44 -3.08 -3.97 -18.79
CA VAL A 44 -1.94 -3.08 -18.55
C VAL A 44 -1.95 -2.56 -17.11
N GLY A 45 -3.12 -2.17 -16.59
CA GLY A 45 -3.29 -1.74 -15.19
C GLY A 45 -2.89 -2.84 -14.21
N GLY A 46 -3.32 -4.09 -14.44
CA GLY A 46 -2.94 -5.24 -13.60
C GLY A 46 -1.42 -5.47 -13.58
N ILE A 47 -0.76 -5.43 -14.74
CA ILE A 47 0.71 -5.62 -14.81
C ILE A 47 1.48 -4.51 -14.07
N ILE A 48 1.01 -3.27 -14.15
CA ILE A 48 1.65 -2.14 -13.46
C ILE A 48 1.51 -2.30 -11.95
N VAL A 49 0.32 -2.63 -11.46
CA VAL A 49 0.06 -2.84 -10.02
C VAL A 49 0.91 -3.99 -9.47
N ASP A 50 0.97 -5.13 -10.17
CA ASP A 50 1.78 -6.27 -9.72
C ASP A 50 3.28 -5.93 -9.64
N ARG A 51 3.79 -5.15 -10.58
CA ARG A 51 5.21 -4.71 -10.55
C ARG A 51 5.52 -3.79 -9.37
N GLU A 52 4.63 -2.85 -9.05
CA GLU A 52 4.82 -1.94 -7.91
C GLU A 52 4.70 -2.67 -6.57
N ILE A 53 3.77 -3.61 -6.42
CA ILE A 53 3.64 -4.45 -5.22
C ILE A 53 4.90 -5.28 -5.02
N ASN A 54 5.43 -5.89 -6.09
CA ASN A 54 6.62 -6.74 -6.01
C ASN A 54 7.89 -5.94 -5.68
N LYS A 55 8.05 -4.73 -6.22
CA LYS A 55 9.15 -3.82 -5.87
C LYS A 55 9.09 -3.41 -4.40
N ARG A 56 7.92 -3.07 -3.87
CA ARG A 56 7.74 -2.73 -2.45
C ARG A 56 8.11 -3.91 -1.54
N SER A 57 7.66 -5.11 -1.86
CA SER A 57 7.96 -6.31 -1.06
C SER A 57 9.47 -6.58 -0.96
N VAL A 58 10.22 -6.44 -2.06
CA VAL A 58 11.68 -6.58 -2.06
C VAL A 58 12.36 -5.47 -1.27
N SER A 59 11.85 -4.25 -1.37
CA SER A 59 12.35 -3.11 -0.59
C SER A 59 12.12 -3.29 0.91
N ASP A 60 10.95 -3.76 1.31
CA ASP A 60 10.58 -4.00 2.71
C ASP A 60 11.52 -5.02 3.37
N THR A 61 11.78 -6.16 2.71
CA THR A 61 12.67 -7.21 3.25
C THR A 61 14.12 -6.76 3.34
N THR A 62 14.58 -5.98 2.36
CA THR A 62 15.93 -5.41 2.37
C THR A 62 16.08 -4.40 3.51
N GLU A 63 15.10 -3.54 3.69
CA GLU A 63 15.11 -2.53 4.76
C GLU A 63 15.05 -3.17 6.15
N GLN A 64 14.24 -4.23 6.31
CA GLN A 64 14.20 -5.01 7.54
C GLN A 64 15.55 -5.62 7.91
N ALA A 65 16.24 -6.22 6.94
CA ALA A 65 17.58 -6.77 7.15
C ALA A 65 18.60 -5.69 7.52
N ASN A 66 18.52 -4.51 6.90
CA ASN A 66 19.38 -3.37 7.21
C ASN A 66 19.13 -2.84 8.63
N MET A 67 17.87 -2.69 9.05
CA MET A 67 17.49 -2.28 10.39
C MET A 67 17.97 -3.27 11.45
N THR A 68 17.80 -4.57 11.20
CA THR A 68 18.29 -5.65 12.06
C THR A 68 19.81 -5.58 12.22
N SER A 69 20.53 -5.43 11.12
CA SER A 69 22.00 -5.32 11.11
C SER A 69 22.48 -4.08 11.86
N TYR A 70 21.79 -2.95 11.68
CA TYR A 70 22.12 -1.72 12.39
C TYR A 70 21.98 -1.87 13.90
N LEU A 71 20.85 -2.40 14.39
CA LEU A 71 20.61 -2.60 15.82
C LEU A 71 21.61 -3.59 16.43
N LYS A 72 21.86 -4.72 15.73
CA LYS A 72 22.85 -5.70 16.14
C LYS A 72 24.26 -5.11 16.25
N ASN A 73 24.71 -4.38 15.26
CA ASN A 73 26.05 -3.76 15.25
C ASN A 73 26.19 -2.66 16.31
N LYS A 74 25.10 -1.93 16.61
CA LYS A 74 25.12 -0.82 17.56
C LYS A 74 25.11 -1.29 19.02
N TYR A 75 24.37 -2.37 19.30
CA TYR A 75 24.10 -2.82 20.67
C TYR A 75 24.68 -4.18 21.02
N ASP A 76 25.36 -4.83 20.07
CA ASP A 76 25.99 -6.15 20.21
C ASP A 76 25.03 -7.23 20.75
N GLN A 77 23.77 -7.17 20.30
CA GLN A 77 22.73 -8.14 20.61
C GLN A 77 21.75 -8.34 19.46
N ASP A 78 21.03 -9.44 19.47
CA ASP A 78 20.05 -9.75 18.43
C ASP A 78 18.70 -9.07 18.71
N PHE A 79 18.05 -8.64 17.61
CA PHE A 79 16.74 -7.99 17.63
C PHE A 79 15.82 -8.67 16.64
N GLU A 80 14.58 -8.89 17.03
CA GLU A 80 13.49 -9.19 16.13
C GLU A 80 12.88 -7.89 15.64
N VAL A 81 13.02 -7.59 14.34
CA VAL A 81 12.48 -6.38 13.71
C VAL A 81 11.22 -6.75 12.97
N GLU A 82 10.11 -6.08 13.27
CA GLU A 82 8.85 -6.26 12.54
C GLU A 82 8.99 -5.76 11.09
N LYS A 83 8.00 -6.11 10.26
CA LYS A 83 7.98 -5.66 8.87
C LYS A 83 7.98 -4.13 8.80
N PRO A 84 8.98 -3.51 8.15
CA PRO A 84 9.04 -2.06 8.01
C PRO A 84 7.87 -1.51 7.20
N SER A 85 7.45 -0.32 7.55
CA SER A 85 6.49 0.46 6.79
C SER A 85 7.13 1.75 6.27
N CYS A 86 6.76 2.11 5.05
CA CYS A 86 7.17 3.36 4.42
C CYS A 86 6.02 4.36 4.52
N ASN A 87 6.18 5.37 5.35
CA ASN A 87 5.22 6.46 5.50
C ASN A 87 5.64 7.64 4.62
N GLY A 88 4.84 7.97 3.62
CA GLY A 88 5.13 8.96 2.58
C GLY A 88 5.26 8.32 1.20
N GLY A 89 6.06 8.91 0.33
CA GLY A 89 6.31 8.38 -1.03
C GLY A 89 5.23 8.69 -2.06
N ALA A 90 4.13 9.36 -1.71
CA ALA A 90 3.14 9.88 -2.64
C ALA A 90 3.48 11.33 -3.02
N PHE A 91 3.24 11.69 -4.27
CA PHE A 91 3.42 13.07 -4.79
C PHE A 91 4.82 13.67 -4.57
N GLY A 92 5.88 12.86 -4.62
CA GLY A 92 7.26 13.35 -4.43
C GLY A 92 7.67 13.62 -2.98
N ILE A 93 6.87 13.20 -2.01
CA ILE A 93 7.23 13.25 -0.59
C ILE A 93 8.19 12.10 -0.31
N SER A 94 9.33 12.40 0.31
CA SER A 94 10.28 11.37 0.72
C SER A 94 9.65 10.38 1.69
N CYS A 95 9.95 9.11 1.51
CA CYS A 95 9.49 8.04 2.37
C CYS A 95 10.26 8.06 3.70
N VAL A 96 9.57 7.84 4.80
CA VAL A 96 10.19 7.55 6.10
C VAL A 96 9.93 6.09 6.41
N TRP A 97 10.99 5.30 6.39
CA TRP A 97 10.96 3.92 6.81
C TRP A 97 10.92 3.82 8.32
N SER A 98 10.01 3.04 8.87
CA SER A 98 9.91 2.79 10.30
C SER A 98 9.47 1.37 10.59
N ALA A 99 9.97 0.83 11.69
CA ALA A 99 9.59 -0.48 12.21
C ALA A 99 9.66 -0.47 13.74
N ASP A 100 8.94 -1.41 14.34
CA ASP A 100 9.12 -1.76 15.73
C ASP A 100 10.09 -2.95 15.84
N ALA A 101 10.92 -2.95 16.86
CA ALA A 101 11.93 -3.97 17.10
C ALA A 101 11.93 -4.38 18.58
N TYR A 102 12.30 -5.63 18.83
CA TYR A 102 12.34 -6.20 20.18
C TYR A 102 13.69 -6.90 20.39
N PRO A 103 14.45 -6.57 21.46
CA PRO A 103 15.64 -7.32 21.79
C PRO A 103 15.27 -8.78 22.11
N GLU A 104 16.04 -9.75 21.60
CA GLU A 104 15.78 -11.15 21.94
C GLU A 104 16.00 -11.44 23.41
N SER A 105 16.88 -10.70 24.05
CA SER A 105 17.15 -10.79 25.51
C SER A 105 15.97 -10.34 26.37
N ASP A 106 15.12 -9.44 25.85
CA ASP A 106 13.97 -8.91 26.59
C ASP A 106 12.89 -8.35 25.64
N LYS A 107 12.00 -9.20 25.20
CA LYS A 107 10.90 -8.84 24.29
C LYS A 107 9.83 -7.90 24.86
N SER A 108 9.93 -7.55 26.16
CA SER A 108 9.05 -6.52 26.75
C SER A 108 9.48 -5.09 26.41
N ILE A 109 10.69 -4.92 25.86
CA ILE A 109 11.22 -3.62 25.43
C ILE A 109 10.86 -3.43 23.95
N LYS A 110 9.88 -2.59 23.69
CA LYS A 110 9.52 -2.19 22.33
C LYS A 110 10.35 -0.98 21.91
N VAL A 111 11.12 -1.13 20.86
CA VAL A 111 12.04 -0.13 20.29
C VAL A 111 11.46 0.35 18.98
N HIS A 112 11.40 1.66 18.77
CA HIS A 112 11.06 2.23 17.48
C HIS A 112 12.34 2.60 16.73
N ILE A 113 12.48 2.08 15.48
CA ILE A 113 13.57 2.39 14.57
C ILE A 113 13.04 3.07 13.31
N SER A 114 13.70 4.11 12.84
CA SER A 114 13.31 4.84 11.64
C SER A 114 14.48 5.40 10.85
N ARG A 115 14.25 5.64 9.54
CA ARG A 115 15.19 6.27 8.62
C ARG A 115 14.44 6.99 7.50
N GLY A 116 14.78 8.22 7.20
CA GLY A 116 14.29 8.92 5.99
C GLY A 116 15.01 8.41 4.73
N ASP A 117 14.32 8.42 3.58
CA ASP A 117 14.88 7.97 2.29
C ASP A 117 16.21 8.64 1.92
N ASN A 118 16.34 9.93 2.27
CA ASN A 118 17.54 10.70 2.00
C ASN A 118 18.58 10.62 3.12
N GLN A 119 18.38 9.76 4.12
CA GLN A 119 19.27 9.61 5.26
C GLN A 119 19.99 8.27 5.19
N THR A 120 21.28 8.30 5.47
CA THR A 120 22.12 7.09 5.58
C THR A 120 22.15 6.52 6.99
N LYS A 121 21.61 7.27 7.98
CA LYS A 121 21.65 6.89 9.39
C LYS A 121 20.26 6.57 9.91
N TYR A 122 20.18 5.49 10.69
CA TYR A 122 18.99 5.14 11.46
C TYR A 122 18.92 5.92 12.77
N SER A 123 17.70 6.18 13.22
CA SER A 123 17.38 6.67 14.55
C SER A 123 16.60 5.61 15.30
N ASP A 124 16.91 5.37 16.54
CA ASP A 124 16.20 4.43 17.41
C ASP A 124 16.11 4.96 18.85
N ASP A 125 15.16 4.43 19.62
CA ASP A 125 14.90 4.82 21.01
C ASP A 125 15.26 3.73 22.04
N TYR A 126 16.05 2.73 21.68
CA TYR A 126 16.39 1.58 22.53
C TYR A 126 16.94 1.99 23.91
N VAL A 127 17.92 2.88 23.94
CA VAL A 127 18.55 3.35 25.21
C VAL A 127 17.51 4.02 26.11
N VAL A 128 16.63 4.84 25.52
CA VAL A 128 15.56 5.52 26.25
C VAL A 128 14.58 4.53 26.84
N ARG A 129 14.16 3.53 26.05
CA ARG A 129 13.21 2.48 26.49
C ARG A 129 13.79 1.61 27.59
N THR A 130 15.04 1.19 27.46
CA THR A 130 15.75 0.41 28.49
C THR A 130 15.85 1.21 29.79
N TRP A 131 16.28 2.46 29.69
CA TRP A 131 16.36 3.35 30.86
C TRP A 131 14.99 3.56 31.53
N GLN A 132 13.95 3.84 30.76
CA GLN A 132 12.58 3.98 31.27
C GLN A 132 12.11 2.74 32.02
N LYS A 133 12.35 1.55 31.48
CA LYS A 133 12.01 0.28 32.12
C LYS A 133 12.72 0.12 33.47
N GLU A 134 14.04 0.37 33.49
CA GLU A 134 14.83 0.28 34.70
C GLU A 134 14.38 1.29 35.78
N GLN A 135 14.13 2.54 35.39
CA GLN A 135 13.66 3.56 36.33
C GLN A 135 12.26 3.22 36.86
N THR A 136 11.36 2.77 35.99
CA THR A 136 10.02 2.35 36.40
C THR A 136 10.09 1.22 37.41
N ALA A 137 10.94 0.19 37.18
CA ALA A 137 11.11 -0.91 38.11
C ALA A 137 11.65 -0.46 39.50
N LYS A 138 12.50 0.55 39.52
CA LYS A 138 13.05 1.13 40.79
C LYS A 138 12.06 2.02 41.52
N ILE A 139 11.27 2.80 40.80
CA ILE A 139 10.37 3.81 41.37
C ILE A 139 9.03 3.22 41.78
N GLN A 140 8.48 2.32 40.99
CA GLN A 140 7.14 1.76 41.17
C GLN A 140 6.90 1.13 42.56
N PRO A 141 7.85 0.37 43.17
CA PRO A 141 7.67 -0.13 44.53
C PRO A 141 7.55 1.02 45.57
N LYS A 142 8.38 2.07 45.44
CA LYS A 142 8.35 3.22 46.33
C LYS A 142 7.06 4.02 46.22
N VAL A 143 6.57 4.21 44.99
CA VAL A 143 5.28 4.84 44.75
C VAL A 143 4.14 4.05 45.39
N ARG A 144 4.13 2.73 45.23
CA ARG A 144 3.12 1.84 45.88
C ARG A 144 3.18 1.92 47.40
N GLU A 145 4.36 2.04 47.97
CA GLU A 145 4.54 2.16 49.43
C GLU A 145 3.96 3.49 49.94
N ILE A 146 4.23 4.61 49.24
CA ILE A 146 3.76 5.96 49.63
C ILE A 146 2.23 6.07 49.49
N PHE A 147 1.67 5.49 48.41
CA PHE A 147 0.24 5.61 48.08
C PHE A 147 -0.59 4.38 48.50
N LYS A 148 -0.08 3.57 49.43
CA LYS A 148 -0.69 2.32 49.87
C LYS A 148 -2.12 2.46 50.37
N ASP A 149 -2.43 3.62 50.95
CA ASP A 149 -3.71 3.90 51.61
C ASP A 149 -4.59 4.88 50.78
N MET A 150 -4.23 5.20 49.56
CA MET A 150 -5.06 6.05 48.71
C MET A 150 -6.07 5.16 47.93
N PRO A 151 -7.38 5.48 47.98
CA PRO A 151 -8.35 4.82 47.12
C PRO A 151 -8.02 5.14 45.66
N VAL A 152 -7.93 4.14 44.83
CA VAL A 152 -7.85 4.25 43.37
C VAL A 152 -9.28 4.35 42.87
N ASP A 153 -9.76 5.55 42.54
CA ASP A 153 -11.02 5.78 41.86
C ASP A 153 -10.93 5.40 40.37
#